data_626c04f71e8807024fb8323f87c090cc
#
_entry.id   626c04f71e8807024fb8323f87c090cc
#
_cell.length_a   1.000
_cell.length_b   1.000
_cell.length_c   1.000
_cell.angle_alpha   90.00
_cell.angle_beta   90.00
_cell.angle_gamma   90.00
#
_symmetry.space_group_name_H-M   'P 1'
#
loop_
_entity.id
_entity.type
_entity.pdbx_description
1 polymer ?
#
loop_
_entity_poly.entity_id
_entity_poly.type
_entity_poly.pdbx_seq_one_letter_code
_entity_poly.pdbx_strand_id
1 'polypeptide(L)'
;MGHLLDQSAQEDRALVLDLTGVTDINGSFLKATVFWALQCGQADVRRAASANSAPWAIRPLKLFPVVTGCSGEVIDEIADFFSGRNLPIMHLEKAASGTRVTRRILGTLDPVLDRTLSGLISLGEGTAADLAARSDETISINGWNNRLADLHLLRLATRKRQGKFFFYKSTADAISLWD
;
A
#
# COMPACT_ATOMS: atom_id res chain seq x y z
N MET A 1 -8.66 -26.25 -20.68
CA MET A 1 -9.32 -25.86 -19.42
C MET A 1 -8.35 -25.31 -18.37
N GLY A 2 -7.21 -24.75 -18.77
CA GLY A 2 -6.12 -24.31 -17.90
C GLY A 2 -5.90 -22.80 -17.76
N HIS A 3 -6.67 -21.94 -18.44
CA HIS A 3 -6.38 -20.50 -18.51
C HIS A 3 -7.16 -19.61 -17.52
N LEU A 4 -8.19 -20.11 -16.86
CA LEU A 4 -9.02 -19.30 -15.96
C LEU A 4 -8.52 -19.17 -14.52
N LEU A 5 -7.57 -20.02 -14.10
CA LEU A 5 -7.00 -19.97 -12.74
C LEU A 5 -5.81 -19.02 -12.61
N ASP A 6 -5.29 -18.49 -13.72
CA ASP A 6 -4.03 -17.73 -13.72
C ASP A 6 -4.20 -16.21 -13.55
N GLN A 7 -5.39 -15.67 -13.75
CA GLN A 7 -5.64 -14.22 -13.65
C GLN A 7 -6.00 -13.76 -12.23
N SER A 8 -6.62 -14.60 -11.40
CA SER A 8 -7.03 -14.22 -10.03
C SER A 8 -5.88 -14.20 -9.01
N ALA A 9 -4.75 -14.80 -9.33
CA ALA A 9 -3.61 -14.95 -8.39
C ALA A 9 -2.62 -13.77 -8.43
N GLN A 10 -2.86 -12.73 -9.22
CA GLN A 10 -1.98 -11.56 -9.37
C GLN A 10 -2.58 -10.25 -8.85
N GLU A 11 -3.74 -10.29 -8.24
CA GLU A 11 -4.34 -9.07 -7.70
C GLU A 11 -3.70 -8.67 -6.37
N ASP A 12 -3.32 -7.40 -6.28
CA ASP A 12 -2.91 -6.78 -5.03
C ASP A 12 -4.07 -6.86 -4.04
N ARG A 13 -3.81 -7.31 -2.81
CA ARG A 13 -4.84 -7.44 -1.78
C ARG A 13 -4.59 -6.50 -0.63
N ALA A 14 -5.55 -5.65 -0.34
CA ALA A 14 -5.53 -4.84 0.85
C ALA A 14 -5.77 -5.74 2.08
N LEU A 15 -4.99 -5.49 3.15
CA LEU A 15 -5.10 -6.16 4.44
C LEU A 15 -5.40 -5.11 5.49
N VAL A 16 -6.58 -5.18 6.09
CA VAL A 16 -6.94 -4.31 7.20
C VAL A 16 -6.52 -4.95 8.51
N LEU A 17 -5.72 -4.24 9.28
CA LEU A 17 -5.30 -4.58 10.63
C LEU A 17 -6.08 -3.68 11.59
N ASP A 18 -7.19 -4.19 12.11
CA ASP A 18 -8.00 -3.47 13.08
C ASP A 18 -7.40 -3.67 14.49
N LEU A 19 -6.95 -2.57 15.06
CA LEU A 19 -6.34 -2.51 16.40
C LEU A 19 -7.30 -1.92 17.43
N THR A 20 -8.61 -1.95 17.16
CA THR A 20 -9.63 -1.48 18.12
C THR A 20 -9.52 -2.26 19.44
N GLY A 21 -9.41 -1.51 20.53
CA GLY A 21 -9.27 -2.08 21.87
C GLY A 21 -7.85 -2.50 22.24
N VAL A 22 -6.90 -2.35 21.34
CA VAL A 22 -5.47 -2.51 21.66
C VAL A 22 -4.99 -1.24 22.36
N THR A 23 -4.52 -1.40 23.59
CA THR A 23 -4.07 -0.29 24.45
C THR A 23 -2.57 -0.13 24.45
N ASP A 24 -1.83 -1.21 24.19
CA ASP A 24 -0.38 -1.25 24.18
C ASP A 24 0.13 -2.20 23.10
N ILE A 25 1.21 -1.80 22.43
CA ILE A 25 1.92 -2.61 21.44
C ILE A 25 3.41 -2.40 21.61
N ASN A 26 4.19 -3.34 21.13
CA ASN A 26 5.64 -3.22 21.13
C ASN A 26 6.25 -3.56 19.77
N GLY A 27 7.55 -3.25 19.63
CA GLY A 27 8.26 -3.50 18.38
C GLY A 27 8.27 -4.97 17.93
N SER A 28 8.19 -5.93 18.85
CA SER A 28 8.12 -7.37 18.52
C SER A 28 6.76 -7.71 17.90
N PHE A 29 5.68 -7.18 18.45
CA PHE A 29 4.34 -7.32 17.88
C PHE A 29 4.28 -6.70 16.48
N LEU A 30 4.74 -5.44 16.33
CA LEU A 30 4.75 -4.74 15.05
C LEU A 30 5.59 -5.49 13.99
N LYS A 31 6.73 -6.07 14.40
CA LYS A 31 7.57 -6.87 13.51
C LYS A 31 6.87 -8.14 13.05
N ALA A 32 6.18 -8.82 13.95
CA ALA A 32 5.51 -10.09 13.65
C ALA A 32 4.19 -9.93 12.88
N THR A 33 3.59 -8.74 12.90
CA THR A 33 2.27 -8.46 12.28
C THR A 33 2.38 -7.50 11.10
N VAL A 34 2.39 -6.20 11.38
CA VAL A 34 2.31 -5.17 10.32
C VAL A 34 3.53 -5.20 9.39
N PHE A 35 4.73 -5.28 9.97
CA PHE A 35 5.96 -5.33 9.18
C PHE A 35 6.10 -6.63 8.39
N TRP A 36 5.70 -7.76 8.97
CA TRP A 36 5.61 -9.03 8.24
C TRP A 36 4.67 -8.92 7.05
N ALA A 37 3.49 -8.31 7.22
CA ALA A 37 2.54 -8.10 6.12
C ALA A 37 3.12 -7.24 5.00
N LEU A 38 3.87 -6.17 5.33
CA LEU A 38 4.59 -5.35 4.34
C LEU A 38 5.65 -6.14 3.58
N GLN A 39 6.31 -7.10 4.24
CA GLN A 39 7.33 -7.93 3.63
C GLN A 39 6.75 -9.06 2.78
N CYS A 40 5.48 -9.42 2.98
CA CYS A 40 4.81 -10.42 2.15
C CYS A 40 4.81 -9.97 0.69
N GLY A 41 5.38 -10.79 -0.18
CA GLY A 41 5.54 -10.49 -1.61
C GLY A 41 6.79 -9.69 -1.97
N GLN A 42 7.57 -9.18 -1.02
CA GLN A 42 8.87 -8.56 -1.32
C GLN A 42 9.99 -9.61 -1.50
N ALA A 43 9.92 -10.73 -0.78
CA ALA A 43 10.91 -11.79 -0.84
C ALA A 43 11.00 -12.48 -2.21
N ASP A 44 9.98 -12.33 -3.04
CA ASP A 44 9.85 -13.08 -4.28
C ASP A 44 10.53 -12.46 -5.48
N VAL A 45 10.70 -11.15 -5.49
CA VAL A 45 11.53 -10.50 -6.54
C VAL A 45 12.96 -11.03 -6.47
N ARG A 46 13.48 -11.29 -5.27
CA ARG A 46 14.83 -11.86 -5.10
C ARG A 46 14.87 -13.37 -5.36
N ARG A 47 13.81 -14.12 -5.02
CA ARG A 47 13.72 -15.55 -5.28
C ARG A 47 13.41 -15.86 -6.74
N ALA A 48 12.54 -15.09 -7.40
CA ALA A 48 12.27 -15.24 -8.82
C ALA A 48 13.50 -14.98 -9.70
N ALA A 49 14.39 -14.09 -9.27
CA ALA A 49 15.68 -13.85 -9.95
C ALA A 49 16.69 -15.00 -9.77
N SER A 50 16.51 -15.88 -8.79
CA SER A 50 17.42 -17.00 -8.49
C SER A 50 16.83 -18.38 -8.83
N ALA A 51 15.66 -18.45 -9.47
CA ALA A 51 14.88 -19.67 -9.47
C ALA A 51 14.93 -20.48 -10.78
N ASN A 52 15.59 -21.58 -10.69
CA ASN A 52 15.02 -22.86 -11.12
C ASN A 52 13.95 -23.32 -10.10
N SER A 53 12.93 -22.50 -9.84
CA SER A 53 11.95 -22.77 -8.79
C SER A 53 10.89 -23.73 -9.25
N ALA A 54 10.70 -24.76 -8.43
CA ALA A 54 9.71 -25.80 -8.60
C ALA A 54 8.28 -25.24 -8.85
N PRO A 55 7.47 -25.91 -9.70
CA PRO A 55 6.17 -25.43 -10.16
C PRO A 55 5.11 -25.24 -9.07
N TRP A 56 5.38 -25.72 -7.87
CA TRP A 56 4.48 -25.60 -6.70
C TRP A 56 4.84 -24.44 -5.76
N ALA A 57 5.82 -23.60 -6.10
CA ALA A 57 6.14 -22.44 -5.28
C ALA A 57 4.88 -21.59 -5.17
N ILE A 58 4.33 -21.49 -3.95
CA ILE A 58 3.19 -20.66 -3.62
C ILE A 58 3.51 -19.25 -4.12
N ARG A 59 2.73 -18.78 -5.11
CA ARG A 59 2.88 -17.40 -5.60
C ARG A 59 2.69 -16.45 -4.43
N PRO A 60 3.62 -15.54 -4.23
CA PRO A 60 3.58 -14.70 -3.05
C PRO A 60 2.37 -13.79 -3.07
N LEU A 61 1.63 -13.84 -2.01
CA LEU A 61 0.52 -12.94 -1.76
C LEU A 61 1.09 -11.55 -1.53
N LYS A 62 0.80 -10.60 -2.43
CA LYS A 62 1.13 -9.19 -2.22
C LYS A 62 0.09 -8.58 -1.32
N LEU A 63 0.45 -8.35 -0.06
CA LEU A 63 -0.41 -7.67 0.89
C LEU A 63 -0.11 -6.17 0.92
N PHE A 64 -1.16 -5.39 1.02
CA PHE A 64 -1.15 -3.94 1.17
C PHE A 64 -1.78 -3.62 2.53
N PRO A 65 -0.99 -3.64 3.61
CA PRO A 65 -1.52 -3.46 4.95
C PRO A 65 -1.93 -2.01 5.21
N VAL A 66 -3.05 -1.89 5.91
CA VAL A 66 -3.59 -0.64 6.44
C VAL A 66 -3.95 -0.88 7.88
N VAL A 67 -3.61 0.04 8.77
CA VAL A 67 -3.97 -0.02 10.18
C VAL A 67 -5.17 0.88 10.47
N THR A 68 -6.04 0.45 11.37
CA THR A 68 -7.22 1.21 11.82
C THR A 68 -7.52 0.93 13.28
N GLY A 69 -8.39 1.72 13.92
CA GLY A 69 -8.82 1.51 15.30
C GLY A 69 -7.76 1.77 16.36
N CYS A 70 -6.69 2.49 16.02
CA CYS A 70 -5.57 2.75 16.93
C CYS A 70 -5.90 3.83 17.95
N SER A 71 -5.50 3.64 19.23
CA SER A 71 -5.40 4.72 20.21
C SER A 71 -4.23 5.66 19.90
N GLY A 72 -4.17 6.83 20.56
CA GLY A 72 -3.06 7.78 20.35
C GLY A 72 -1.69 7.17 20.62
N GLU A 73 -1.55 6.45 21.74
CA GLU A 73 -0.29 5.79 22.14
C GLU A 73 0.13 4.72 21.12
N VAL A 74 -0.82 3.93 20.63
CA VAL A 74 -0.58 2.93 19.58
C VAL A 74 -0.16 3.58 18.26
N ILE A 75 -0.73 4.73 17.90
CA ILE A 75 -0.34 5.51 16.72
C ILE A 75 1.13 5.94 16.83
N ASP A 76 1.52 6.48 17.99
CA ASP A 76 2.88 6.97 18.22
C ASP A 76 3.90 5.82 18.16
N GLU A 77 3.63 4.68 18.78
CA GLU A 77 4.47 3.48 18.69
C GLU A 77 4.63 2.96 17.26
N ILE A 78 3.53 2.94 16.48
CA ILE A 78 3.59 2.57 15.07
C ILE A 78 4.43 3.58 14.29
N ALA A 79 4.20 4.87 14.49
CA ALA A 79 4.90 5.93 13.78
C ALA A 79 6.41 5.86 14.05
N ASP A 80 6.82 5.69 15.29
CA ASP A 80 8.23 5.56 15.69
C ASP A 80 8.88 4.30 15.12
N PHE A 81 8.19 3.16 15.22
CA PHE A 81 8.67 1.89 14.67
C PHE A 81 8.95 1.96 13.17
N PHE A 82 8.05 2.58 12.41
CA PHE A 82 8.18 2.71 10.95
C PHE A 82 9.14 3.83 10.55
N SER A 83 9.17 4.95 11.29
CA SER A 83 10.15 6.03 11.09
C SER A 83 11.58 5.53 11.28
N GLY A 84 11.86 4.76 12.31
CA GLY A 84 13.17 4.15 12.55
C GLY A 84 13.64 3.19 11.45
N ARG A 85 12.75 2.84 10.50
CA ARG A 85 13.04 1.96 9.34
C ARG A 85 12.93 2.68 7.99
N ASN A 86 12.66 3.98 8.01
CA ASN A 86 12.38 4.78 6.82
C ASN A 86 11.26 4.16 5.95
N LEU A 87 10.20 3.69 6.57
CA LEU A 87 9.06 3.08 5.91
C LEU A 87 7.78 3.81 6.30
N PRO A 88 6.83 3.92 5.37
CA PRO A 88 5.46 4.39 5.64
C PRO A 88 4.50 3.23 5.89
N ILE A 89 3.44 3.52 6.64
CA ILE A 89 2.23 2.68 6.70
C ILE A 89 0.98 3.56 6.65
N MET A 90 -0.04 3.12 5.93
CA MET A 90 -1.32 3.80 5.85
C MET A 90 -2.14 3.55 7.11
N HIS A 91 -2.59 4.62 7.76
CA HIS A 91 -3.56 4.59 8.85
C HIS A 91 -4.88 5.21 8.38
N LEU A 92 -5.98 4.52 8.69
CA LEU A 92 -7.34 4.99 8.43
C LEU A 92 -8.07 5.22 9.75
N GLU A 93 -8.64 6.37 9.88
CA GLU A 93 -9.45 6.74 11.03
C GLU A 93 -10.86 7.13 10.58
N LYS A 94 -11.85 6.51 11.19
CA LYS A 94 -13.25 6.85 10.97
C LYS A 94 -13.59 8.09 11.79
N ALA A 95 -14.05 9.14 11.15
CA ALA A 95 -14.55 10.30 11.88
C ALA A 95 -15.74 9.91 12.78
N ALA A 96 -15.89 10.60 13.91
CA ALA A 96 -16.98 10.35 14.85
C ALA A 96 -18.38 10.46 14.20
N SER A 97 -18.51 11.25 13.12
CA SER A 97 -19.72 11.35 12.30
C SER A 97 -20.04 10.10 11.47
N GLY A 98 -19.13 9.15 11.39
CA GLY A 98 -19.32 7.87 10.70
C GLY A 98 -19.18 7.89 9.17
N THR A 99 -19.20 9.07 8.54
CA THR A 99 -19.25 9.20 7.07
C THR A 99 -17.91 9.58 6.44
N ARG A 100 -16.97 10.09 7.21
CA ARG A 100 -15.68 10.55 6.69
C ARG A 100 -14.55 9.66 7.22
N VAL A 101 -13.69 9.23 6.33
CA VAL A 101 -12.46 8.52 6.65
C VAL A 101 -11.28 9.47 6.50
N THR A 102 -10.54 9.68 7.59
CA THR A 102 -9.27 10.42 7.55
C THR A 102 -8.16 9.43 7.24
N ARG A 103 -7.28 9.82 6.32
CA ARG A 103 -6.10 9.05 5.91
C ARG A 103 -4.86 9.74 6.42
N ARG A 104 -3.99 8.98 7.05
CA ARG A 104 -2.72 9.47 7.57
C ARG A 104 -1.61 8.47 7.25
N ILE A 105 -0.44 8.97 6.91
CA ILE A 105 0.77 8.16 6.83
C ILE A 105 1.47 8.19 8.18
N LEU A 106 1.71 7.02 8.75
CA LEU A 106 2.57 6.85 9.91
C LEU A 106 3.95 6.39 9.43
N GLY A 107 5.01 6.85 10.10
CA GLY A 107 6.38 6.61 9.68
C GLY A 107 6.88 7.67 8.70
N THR A 108 7.83 7.29 7.83
CA THR A 108 8.52 8.23 6.93
C THR A 108 8.11 8.01 5.48
N LEU A 109 7.67 9.06 4.81
CA LEU A 109 7.40 9.07 3.37
C LEU A 109 8.11 10.29 2.76
N ASP A 110 8.76 10.08 1.62
CA ASP A 110 9.38 11.17 0.85
C ASP A 110 8.32 12.21 0.46
N PRO A 111 8.58 13.53 0.62
CA PRO A 111 7.61 14.58 0.31
C PRO A 111 7.10 14.58 -1.14
N VAL A 112 7.92 14.12 -2.10
CA VAL A 112 7.50 13.99 -3.50
C VAL A 112 6.51 12.84 -3.67
N LEU A 113 6.74 11.73 -2.97
CA LEU A 113 5.82 10.59 -2.97
C LEU A 113 4.53 10.91 -2.22
N ASP A 114 4.60 11.71 -1.14
CA ASP A 114 3.41 12.15 -0.40
C ASP A 114 2.49 13.03 -1.28
N ARG A 115 3.06 13.99 -2.02
CA ARG A 115 2.30 14.78 -3.00
C ARG A 115 1.70 13.92 -4.11
N THR A 116 2.46 12.92 -4.60
CA THR A 116 2.00 11.98 -5.62
C THR A 116 0.83 11.13 -5.10
N LEU A 117 0.93 10.65 -3.86
CA LEU A 117 -0.15 9.90 -3.20
C LEU A 117 -1.40 10.77 -3.01
N SER A 118 -1.23 12.01 -2.57
CA SER A 118 -2.33 12.98 -2.42
C SER A 118 -3.04 13.26 -3.75
N GLY A 119 -2.28 13.41 -4.84
CA GLY A 119 -2.81 13.53 -6.20
C GLY A 119 -3.58 12.29 -6.64
N LEU A 120 -3.05 11.10 -6.35
CA LEU A 120 -3.71 9.83 -6.66
C LEU A 120 -5.03 9.66 -5.88
N ILE A 121 -5.04 10.01 -4.60
CA ILE A 121 -6.25 10.00 -3.75
C ILE A 121 -7.31 10.95 -4.34
N SER A 122 -6.92 12.15 -4.76
CA SER A 122 -7.83 13.12 -5.37
C SER A 122 -8.37 12.66 -6.72
N LEU A 123 -7.59 11.86 -7.46
CA LEU A 123 -7.98 11.26 -8.73
C LEU A 123 -8.92 10.04 -8.54
N GLY A 124 -8.77 9.34 -7.40
CA GLY A 124 -9.43 8.07 -7.11
C GLY A 124 -8.70 6.89 -7.72
N GLU A 125 -8.70 6.76 -9.04
CA GLU A 125 -7.96 5.75 -9.81
C GLU A 125 -7.46 6.38 -11.10
N GLY A 126 -6.24 6.04 -11.53
CA GLY A 126 -5.72 6.54 -12.79
C GLY A 126 -4.31 6.08 -13.13
N THR A 127 -3.84 6.59 -14.26
CA THR A 127 -2.51 6.33 -14.81
C THR A 127 -1.54 7.47 -14.49
N ALA A 128 -0.26 7.29 -14.82
CA ALA A 128 0.74 8.35 -14.76
C ALA A 128 0.40 9.55 -15.66
N ALA A 129 -0.26 9.29 -16.81
CA ALA A 129 -0.68 10.35 -17.72
C ALA A 129 -1.84 11.19 -17.14
N ASP A 130 -2.76 10.54 -16.40
CA ASP A 130 -3.87 11.25 -15.74
C ASP A 130 -3.37 12.16 -14.61
N LEU A 131 -2.37 11.71 -13.84
CA LEU A 131 -1.73 12.55 -12.83
C LEU A 131 -0.94 13.71 -13.46
N ALA A 132 -0.18 13.43 -14.52
CA ALA A 132 0.57 14.46 -15.24
C ALA A 132 -0.37 15.56 -15.78
N ALA A 133 -1.54 15.19 -16.28
CA ALA A 133 -2.52 16.14 -16.83
C ALA A 133 -3.19 17.03 -15.76
N ARG A 134 -3.14 16.62 -14.48
CA ARG A 134 -3.75 17.37 -13.35
C ARG A 134 -2.74 18.10 -12.47
N SER A 135 -1.46 17.86 -12.69
CA SER A 135 -0.38 18.43 -11.87
C SER A 135 0.26 19.61 -12.59
N ASP A 136 0.64 20.61 -11.80
CA ASP A 136 1.47 21.73 -12.28
C ASP A 136 2.96 21.36 -12.32
N GLU A 137 3.36 20.16 -11.91
CA GLU A 137 4.75 19.70 -11.93
C GLU A 137 5.21 19.39 -13.36
N THR A 138 6.30 20.00 -13.78
CA THR A 138 6.92 19.79 -15.10
C THR A 138 7.83 18.56 -15.09
N ILE A 139 7.27 17.38 -14.95
CA ILE A 139 8.01 16.12 -15.04
C ILE A 139 7.45 15.23 -16.16
N SER A 140 8.31 14.36 -16.70
CA SER A 140 7.91 13.42 -17.75
C SER A 140 6.91 12.38 -17.23
N ILE A 141 6.13 11.78 -18.13
CA ILE A 141 5.24 10.66 -17.80
C ILE A 141 6.04 9.49 -17.20
N ASN A 142 7.28 9.27 -17.62
CA ASN A 142 8.15 8.27 -17.00
C ASN A 142 8.50 8.61 -15.55
N GLY A 143 8.69 9.88 -15.23
CA GLY A 143 8.86 10.32 -13.84
C GLY A 143 7.64 10.01 -12.98
N TRP A 144 6.42 10.27 -13.49
CA TRP A 144 5.19 9.90 -12.82
C TRP A 144 5.03 8.37 -12.67
N ASN A 145 5.38 7.60 -13.71
CA ASN A 145 5.38 6.14 -13.61
C ASN A 145 6.30 5.61 -12.52
N ASN A 146 7.51 6.19 -12.38
CA ASN A 146 8.45 5.80 -11.35
C ASN A 146 7.89 6.11 -9.95
N ARG A 147 7.37 7.32 -9.72
CA ARG A 147 6.75 7.69 -8.44
C ARG A 147 5.59 6.77 -8.05
N LEU A 148 4.72 6.44 -9.00
CA LEU A 148 3.61 5.50 -8.79
C LEU A 148 4.10 4.08 -8.52
N ALA A 149 5.16 3.64 -9.20
CA ALA A 149 5.79 2.36 -8.95
C ALA A 149 6.42 2.31 -7.54
N ASP A 150 7.03 3.41 -7.09
CA ASP A 150 7.58 3.52 -5.73
C ASP A 150 6.46 3.46 -4.67
N LEU A 151 5.34 4.17 -4.87
CA LEU A 151 4.17 4.07 -4.00
C LEU A 151 3.62 2.62 -3.94
N HIS A 152 3.63 1.91 -5.07
CA HIS A 152 3.23 0.50 -5.10
C HIS A 152 4.23 -0.40 -4.34
N LEU A 153 5.53 -0.17 -4.48
CA LEU A 153 6.56 -0.88 -3.72
C LEU A 153 6.44 -0.63 -2.21
N LEU A 154 6.10 0.58 -1.82
CA LEU A 154 5.84 0.98 -0.42
C LEU A 154 4.47 0.52 0.08
N ARG A 155 3.67 -0.17 -0.73
CA ARG A 155 2.33 -0.67 -0.38
C ARG A 155 1.28 0.43 -0.11
N LEU A 156 1.51 1.64 -0.58
CA LEU A 156 0.59 2.77 -0.45
C LEU A 156 -0.38 2.90 -1.63
N ALA A 157 -0.07 2.25 -2.75
CA ALA A 157 -0.94 2.18 -3.92
C ALA A 157 -1.00 0.77 -4.49
N THR A 158 -2.19 0.27 -4.73
CA THR A 158 -2.44 -0.94 -5.52
C THR A 158 -2.34 -0.62 -7.01
N ARG A 159 -2.07 -1.62 -7.83
CA ARG A 159 -2.06 -1.43 -9.29
C ARG A 159 -2.75 -2.58 -10.01
N LYS A 160 -3.40 -2.23 -11.12
CA LYS A 160 -4.04 -3.18 -12.02
C LYS A 160 -3.56 -2.92 -13.45
N ARG A 161 -3.26 -3.97 -14.18
CA ARG A 161 -2.91 -3.86 -15.60
C ARG A 161 -4.16 -3.91 -16.46
N GLN A 162 -4.35 -2.91 -17.34
CA GLN A 162 -5.40 -2.90 -18.34
C GLN A 162 -4.75 -2.62 -19.71
N GLY A 163 -4.68 -3.65 -20.53
CA GLY A 163 -3.95 -3.61 -21.80
C GLY A 163 -2.46 -3.32 -21.58
N LYS A 164 -1.96 -2.23 -22.16
CA LYS A 164 -0.57 -1.77 -22.02
C LYS A 164 -0.32 -0.82 -20.85
N PHE A 165 -1.37 -0.38 -20.15
CA PHE A 165 -1.28 0.61 -19.08
C PHE A 165 -1.42 -0.02 -17.70
N PHE A 166 -0.79 0.61 -16.71
CA PHE A 166 -1.05 0.35 -15.30
C PHE A 166 -1.95 1.46 -14.74
N PHE A 167 -3.04 1.05 -14.13
CA PHE A 167 -3.91 1.90 -13.32
C PHE A 167 -3.56 1.72 -11.86
N TYR A 168 -3.45 2.82 -11.16
CA TYR A 168 -3.11 2.86 -9.74
C TYR A 168 -4.28 3.41 -8.95
N LYS A 169 -4.43 2.88 -7.74
CA LYS A 169 -5.42 3.33 -6.76
C LYS A 169 -4.78 3.36 -5.39
N SER A 170 -5.07 4.37 -4.58
CA SER A 170 -4.60 4.39 -3.19
C SER A 170 -5.05 3.13 -2.47
N THR A 171 -4.18 2.56 -1.64
CA THR A 171 -4.53 1.38 -0.83
C THR A 171 -5.74 1.64 0.06
N ALA A 172 -5.88 2.87 0.57
CA ALA A 172 -7.06 3.29 1.33
C ALA A 172 -8.37 3.21 0.52
N ASP A 173 -8.33 3.57 -0.76
CA ASP A 173 -9.51 3.54 -1.63
C ASP A 173 -9.79 2.15 -2.21
N ALA A 174 -8.82 1.23 -2.10
CA ALA A 174 -9.01 -0.17 -2.48
C ALA A 174 -9.78 -0.98 -1.43
N ILE A 175 -10.09 -0.38 -0.27
CA ILE A 175 -10.73 -1.01 0.87
C ILE A 175 -12.12 -0.43 1.05
N SER A 176 -13.16 -1.28 0.95
CA SER A 176 -14.52 -0.98 1.43
C SER A 176 -14.61 -1.34 2.91
N LEU A 177 -14.17 -0.43 3.79
CA LEU A 177 -14.19 -0.70 5.24
C LEU A 177 -15.55 -0.50 5.89
N TRP A 178 -16.49 0.17 5.20
CA TRP A 178 -17.64 0.78 5.86
C TRP A 178 -18.95 0.69 5.04
N ASP A 179 -19.04 -0.24 4.11
CA ASP A 179 -20.30 -0.55 3.40
C ASP A 179 -21.23 -1.39 4.27
#